data_d4b1011191a76822b8745acc676a7d40
#
_entry.id   d4b1011191a76822b8745acc676a7d40
#
_cell.length_a   1.000
_cell.length_b   1.000
_cell.length_c   1.000
_cell.angle_alpha   90.00
_cell.angle_beta   90.00
_cell.angle_gamma   90.00
#
_symmetry.space_group_name_H-M   'P 1'
#
loop_
_entity.id
_entity.type
_entity.pdbx_description
1 polymer ?
#
loop_
_entity_poly.entity_id
_entity_poly.type
_entity_poly.pdbx_seq_one_letter_code
_entity_poly.pdbx_strand_id
1 'polypeptide(L)'
;MDEIKTRLDKIADTYQLIYTTTDNAIVFPNIASWELNNKITCNVIYNGVGRMIFNEPITNIPESFFLGCENLKSIVIPSSCRVIHNFAFFTCKNLERVELHTGLRIIGDNAFSRTALKRIEIPSTCLYVNRHAFDESKLKYLKLITPTSAYRYFAENSIGKQIIVDGVSQYDDFNVHTFG
;
A
#
# COMPACT_ATOMS: atom_id res chain seq x y z
N MET A 1 -8.36 -30.01 -12.74
CA MET A 1 -7.85 -28.60 -12.68
C MET A 1 -8.94 -27.79 -12.01
N ASP A 2 -8.60 -26.99 -11.04
CA ASP A 2 -9.57 -26.26 -10.22
C ASP A 2 -10.23 -25.13 -11.03
N GLU A 3 -11.52 -25.29 -11.30
CA GLU A 3 -12.28 -24.35 -12.12
C GLU A 3 -12.38 -22.96 -11.50
N ILE A 4 -12.48 -22.89 -10.16
CA ILE A 4 -12.53 -21.61 -9.42
C ILE A 4 -11.22 -20.85 -9.60
N LYS A 5 -10.09 -21.51 -9.39
CA LYS A 5 -8.77 -20.92 -9.60
C LYS A 5 -8.63 -20.40 -11.02
N THR A 6 -8.98 -21.20 -12.01
CA THR A 6 -8.90 -20.84 -13.43
C THR A 6 -9.74 -19.60 -13.76
N ARG A 7 -10.90 -19.46 -13.16
CA ARG A 7 -11.76 -18.26 -13.35
C ARG A 7 -11.15 -17.03 -12.68
N LEU A 8 -10.63 -17.16 -11.45
CA LEU A 8 -10.00 -16.07 -10.72
C LEU A 8 -8.73 -15.57 -11.41
N ASP A 9 -7.92 -16.48 -11.97
CA ASP A 9 -6.66 -16.13 -12.63
C ASP A 9 -6.86 -15.44 -14.01
N LYS A 10 -8.08 -15.46 -14.55
CA LYS A 10 -8.44 -14.71 -15.76
C LYS A 10 -8.85 -13.27 -15.52
N ILE A 11 -9.07 -12.88 -14.25
CA ILE A 11 -9.43 -11.50 -13.91
C ILE A 11 -8.18 -10.64 -14.00
N ALA A 12 -8.25 -9.56 -14.80
CA ALA A 12 -7.13 -8.64 -14.90
C ALA A 12 -6.79 -8.02 -13.53
N ASP A 13 -5.50 -7.79 -13.27
CA ASP A 13 -5.00 -7.21 -12.03
C ASP A 13 -5.65 -5.87 -11.68
N THR A 14 -5.97 -5.07 -12.71
CA THR A 14 -6.59 -3.76 -12.58
C THR A 14 -8.01 -3.80 -11.98
N TYR A 15 -8.67 -4.96 -12.02
CA TYR A 15 -10.05 -5.17 -11.53
C TYR A 15 -10.10 -5.87 -10.17
N GLN A 16 -8.98 -6.08 -9.52
CA GLN A 16 -8.97 -6.80 -8.25
C GLN A 16 -7.94 -6.26 -7.26
N LEU A 17 -8.26 -6.38 -5.97
CA LEU A 17 -7.31 -6.31 -4.88
C LEU A 17 -7.03 -7.73 -4.37
N ILE A 18 -5.76 -8.12 -4.39
CA ILE A 18 -5.32 -9.41 -3.88
C ILE A 18 -4.76 -9.19 -2.48
N TYR A 19 -5.20 -9.99 -1.53
CA TYR A 19 -4.81 -9.80 -0.13
C TYR A 19 -4.66 -11.14 0.62
N THR A 20 -4.05 -11.10 1.77
CA THR A 20 -4.07 -12.20 2.76
C THR A 20 -4.48 -11.65 4.11
N THR A 21 -4.99 -12.53 4.96
CA THR A 21 -5.44 -12.20 6.32
C THR A 21 -4.78 -13.08 7.37
N THR A 22 -4.87 -12.68 8.63
CA THR A 22 -4.32 -13.43 9.76
C THR A 22 -5.20 -14.61 10.18
N ASP A 23 -6.50 -14.54 9.88
CA ASP A 23 -7.55 -15.45 10.34
C ASP A 23 -8.24 -16.20 9.21
N ASN A 24 -7.75 -16.03 7.99
CA ASN A 24 -8.35 -16.62 6.78
C ASN A 24 -9.81 -16.18 6.51
N ALA A 25 -10.24 -15.07 7.11
CA ALA A 25 -11.54 -14.45 6.88
C ALA A 25 -11.44 -13.32 5.86
N ILE A 26 -12.53 -13.03 5.14
CA ILE A 26 -12.57 -11.92 4.20
C ILE A 26 -12.38 -10.58 4.92
N VAL A 27 -11.75 -9.62 4.21
CA VAL A 27 -11.65 -8.24 4.68
C VAL A 27 -12.92 -7.49 4.32
N PHE A 28 -13.48 -6.77 5.27
CA PHE A 28 -14.60 -5.87 5.05
C PHE A 28 -14.10 -4.42 5.00
N PRO A 29 -14.16 -3.77 3.83
CA PRO A 29 -13.82 -2.35 3.73
C PRO A 29 -14.78 -1.49 4.56
N ASN A 30 -14.32 -0.30 4.92
CA ASN A 30 -15.15 0.66 5.63
C ASN A 30 -16.35 1.10 4.77
N ILE A 31 -17.56 0.92 5.32
CA ILE A 31 -18.83 1.22 4.64
C ILE A 31 -18.94 2.71 4.24
N ALA A 32 -18.28 3.61 4.98
CA ALA A 32 -18.28 5.03 4.66
C ALA A 32 -17.59 5.37 3.33
N SER A 33 -16.72 4.49 2.82
CA SER A 33 -16.06 4.64 1.51
C SER A 33 -16.94 4.10 0.39
N TRP A 34 -18.16 4.62 0.26
CA TRP A 34 -19.20 4.13 -0.63
C TRP A 34 -18.80 4.10 -2.12
N GLU A 35 -17.93 5.00 -2.57
CA GLU A 35 -17.55 5.12 -3.97
C GLU A 35 -16.96 3.82 -4.55
N LEU A 36 -16.10 3.14 -3.81
CA LEU A 36 -15.50 1.88 -4.25
C LEU A 36 -16.31 0.66 -3.80
N ASN A 37 -17.01 0.73 -2.66
CA ASN A 37 -17.81 -0.37 -2.15
C ASN A 37 -18.93 -0.78 -3.11
N ASN A 38 -19.58 0.18 -3.77
CA ASN A 38 -20.64 -0.09 -4.75
C ASN A 38 -20.13 -0.77 -6.03
N LYS A 39 -18.82 -0.83 -6.22
CA LYS A 39 -18.17 -1.44 -7.38
C LYS A 39 -17.67 -2.86 -7.11
N ILE A 40 -17.70 -3.31 -5.85
CA ILE A 40 -17.32 -4.67 -5.47
C ILE A 40 -18.38 -5.63 -5.97
N THR A 41 -18.00 -6.55 -6.84
CA THR A 41 -18.86 -7.62 -7.36
C THR A 41 -18.69 -8.92 -6.62
N CYS A 42 -17.50 -9.15 -6.06
CA CYS A 42 -17.17 -10.36 -5.33
C CYS A 42 -16.04 -10.11 -4.34
N ASN A 43 -16.10 -10.75 -3.18
CA ASN A 43 -15.03 -10.78 -2.19
C ASN A 43 -14.93 -12.20 -1.63
N VAL A 44 -13.88 -12.92 -2.00
CA VAL A 44 -13.71 -14.35 -1.69
C VAL A 44 -12.30 -14.64 -1.20
N ILE A 45 -12.17 -15.67 -0.36
CA ILE A 45 -10.87 -16.28 -0.06
C ILE A 45 -10.83 -17.67 -0.67
N TYR A 46 -9.74 -17.95 -1.38
CA TYR A 46 -9.46 -19.24 -1.96
C TYR A 46 -8.00 -19.62 -1.67
N ASN A 47 -7.80 -20.77 -1.02
CA ASN A 47 -6.48 -21.26 -0.60
C ASN A 47 -5.63 -20.22 0.16
N GLY A 48 -6.24 -19.48 1.08
CA GLY A 48 -5.57 -18.45 1.89
C GLY A 48 -5.32 -17.11 1.19
N VAL A 49 -5.75 -16.97 -0.08
CA VAL A 49 -5.64 -15.74 -0.85
C VAL A 49 -7.01 -15.12 -1.05
N GLY A 50 -7.18 -13.92 -0.53
CA GLY A 50 -8.38 -13.10 -0.73
C GLY A 50 -8.32 -12.34 -2.06
N ARG A 51 -9.46 -12.26 -2.72
CA ARG A 51 -9.65 -11.47 -3.94
C ARG A 51 -10.93 -10.65 -3.82
N MET A 52 -10.76 -9.34 -3.80
CA MET A 52 -11.87 -8.39 -3.88
C MET A 52 -11.94 -7.90 -5.32
N ILE A 53 -13.03 -8.25 -6.01
CA ILE A 53 -13.21 -8.07 -7.45
C ILE A 53 -14.19 -6.92 -7.68
N PHE A 54 -13.90 -6.10 -8.65
CA PHE A 54 -14.64 -4.88 -8.98
C PHE A 54 -15.19 -4.93 -10.40
N ASN A 55 -16.25 -4.18 -10.68
CA ASN A 55 -16.85 -4.08 -12.01
C ASN A 55 -16.15 -3.05 -12.92
N GLU A 56 -15.20 -2.29 -12.38
CA GLU A 56 -14.37 -1.35 -13.13
C GLU A 56 -12.93 -1.33 -12.61
N PRO A 57 -11.94 -0.80 -13.37
CA PRO A 57 -10.56 -0.73 -12.93
C PRO A 57 -10.40 0.12 -11.67
N ILE A 58 -9.57 -0.34 -10.75
CA ILE A 58 -9.27 0.36 -9.51
C ILE A 58 -8.22 1.44 -9.80
N THR A 59 -8.63 2.69 -9.83
CA THR A 59 -7.74 3.82 -10.09
C THR A 59 -7.24 4.51 -8.83
N ASN A 60 -7.92 4.30 -7.72
CA ASN A 60 -7.55 4.82 -6.40
C ASN A 60 -7.98 3.87 -5.28
N ILE A 61 -7.31 3.95 -4.14
CA ILE A 61 -7.80 3.43 -2.87
C ILE A 61 -8.40 4.61 -2.11
N PRO A 62 -9.71 4.64 -1.87
CA PRO A 62 -10.39 5.78 -1.25
C PRO A 62 -9.94 6.06 0.17
N GLU A 63 -10.27 7.24 0.65
CA GLU A 63 -10.05 7.62 2.04
C GLU A 63 -10.69 6.63 3.00
N SER A 64 -9.93 6.22 4.00
CA SER A 64 -10.37 5.32 5.07
C SER A 64 -10.93 3.96 4.59
N PHE A 65 -10.64 3.52 3.35
CA PHE A 65 -11.26 2.32 2.77
C PHE A 65 -10.97 1.05 3.59
N PHE A 66 -9.75 0.87 4.06
CA PHE A 66 -9.36 -0.24 4.94
C PHE A 66 -9.09 0.21 6.38
N LEU A 67 -9.64 1.34 6.80
CA LEU A 67 -9.46 1.86 8.16
C LEU A 67 -9.81 0.77 9.19
N GLY A 68 -8.84 0.43 10.05
CA GLY A 68 -9.06 -0.53 11.13
C GLY A 68 -9.24 -1.99 10.71
N CYS A 69 -8.93 -2.36 9.47
CA CYS A 69 -8.97 -3.75 9.02
C CYS A 69 -7.84 -4.56 9.68
N GLU A 70 -8.05 -4.96 10.95
CA GLU A 70 -7.02 -5.60 11.77
C GLU A 70 -6.62 -7.00 11.26
N ASN A 71 -7.51 -7.71 10.56
CA ASN A 71 -7.17 -9.02 9.99
C ASN A 71 -6.38 -8.94 8.66
N LEU A 72 -6.28 -7.77 8.02
CA LEU A 72 -5.50 -7.59 6.79
C LEU A 72 -4.01 -7.76 7.06
N LYS A 73 -3.37 -8.74 6.41
CA LYS A 73 -1.95 -9.08 6.60
C LYS A 73 -1.07 -8.61 5.44
N SER A 74 -1.52 -8.81 4.23
CA SER A 74 -0.84 -8.29 3.04
C SER A 74 -1.83 -7.85 1.98
N ILE A 75 -1.42 -6.94 1.10
CA ILE A 75 -2.21 -6.48 -0.02
C ILE A 75 -1.33 -6.12 -1.22
N VAL A 76 -1.82 -6.44 -2.41
CA VAL A 76 -1.26 -6.01 -3.70
C VAL A 76 -2.14 -4.89 -4.24
N ILE A 77 -1.55 -3.73 -4.46
CA ILE A 77 -2.23 -2.57 -5.06
C ILE A 77 -2.09 -2.69 -6.57
N PRO A 78 -3.18 -2.67 -7.35
CA PRO A 78 -3.13 -2.92 -8.79
C PRO A 78 -2.36 -1.84 -9.55
N SER A 79 -1.84 -2.20 -10.71
CA SER A 79 -1.03 -1.32 -11.57
C SER A 79 -1.80 -0.10 -12.12
N SER A 80 -3.13 -0.17 -12.16
CA SER A 80 -4.01 0.94 -12.51
C SER A 80 -4.14 2.02 -11.44
N CYS A 81 -3.82 1.69 -10.17
CA CYS A 81 -3.99 2.61 -9.04
C CYS A 81 -3.01 3.78 -9.14
N ARG A 82 -3.53 5.00 -9.02
CA ARG A 82 -2.78 6.26 -9.07
C ARG A 82 -2.65 6.93 -7.72
N VAL A 83 -3.63 6.74 -6.85
CA VAL A 83 -3.71 7.43 -5.56
C VAL A 83 -4.12 6.46 -4.46
N ILE A 84 -3.38 6.49 -3.37
CA ILE A 84 -3.80 5.94 -2.08
C ILE A 84 -4.14 7.16 -1.22
N HIS A 85 -5.44 7.33 -0.90
CA HIS A 85 -5.93 8.50 -0.18
C HIS A 85 -5.60 8.45 1.32
N ASN A 86 -5.98 9.53 2.02
CA ASN A 86 -5.72 9.68 3.45
C ASN A 86 -6.35 8.55 4.25
N PHE A 87 -5.66 8.10 5.29
CA PHE A 87 -6.13 7.05 6.21
C PHE A 87 -6.50 5.71 5.56
N ALA A 88 -6.17 5.47 4.30
CA ALA A 88 -6.63 4.30 3.53
C ALA A 88 -6.40 2.97 4.26
N PHE A 89 -5.27 2.81 4.95
CA PHE A 89 -4.89 1.64 5.75
C PHE A 89 -4.58 1.99 7.21
N PHE A 90 -5.09 3.12 7.69
CA PHE A 90 -4.84 3.56 9.06
C PHE A 90 -5.30 2.51 10.08
N THR A 91 -4.44 2.20 11.06
CA THR A 91 -4.69 1.18 12.09
C THR A 91 -4.94 -0.26 11.59
N CYS A 92 -4.48 -0.60 10.37
CA CYS A 92 -4.37 -1.99 9.96
C CYS A 92 -3.20 -2.64 10.70
N LYS A 93 -3.39 -2.98 11.98
CA LYS A 93 -2.32 -3.35 12.93
C LYS A 93 -1.51 -4.57 12.54
N ASN A 94 -2.05 -5.45 11.70
CA ASN A 94 -1.39 -6.65 11.23
C ASN A 94 -0.94 -6.56 9.76
N LEU A 95 -1.06 -5.41 9.11
CA LEU A 95 -0.59 -5.21 7.74
C LEU A 95 0.94 -5.18 7.71
N GLU A 96 1.56 -6.27 7.28
CA GLU A 96 3.01 -6.48 7.24
C GLU A 96 3.62 -6.22 5.87
N ARG A 97 2.84 -6.38 4.79
CA ARG A 97 3.32 -6.26 3.42
C ARG A 97 2.32 -5.53 2.53
N VAL A 98 2.82 -4.55 1.81
CA VAL A 98 2.11 -3.87 0.71
C VAL A 98 2.99 -3.94 -0.53
N GLU A 99 2.42 -4.39 -1.63
CA GLU A 99 3.07 -4.37 -2.93
C GLU A 99 2.48 -3.23 -3.75
N LEU A 100 3.37 -2.34 -4.20
CA LEU A 100 3.04 -1.16 -4.99
C LEU A 100 3.61 -1.31 -6.39
N HIS A 101 2.90 -0.85 -7.40
CA HIS A 101 3.33 -0.93 -8.80
C HIS A 101 3.62 0.45 -9.41
N THR A 102 4.37 0.44 -10.50
CA THR A 102 4.58 1.62 -11.34
C THR A 102 3.24 2.18 -11.82
N GLY A 103 3.09 3.49 -11.72
CA GLY A 103 1.82 4.17 -12.00
C GLY A 103 1.23 4.86 -10.78
N LEU A 104 1.51 4.38 -9.56
CA LEU A 104 1.16 5.09 -8.33
C LEU A 104 1.82 6.48 -8.33
N ARG A 105 1.06 7.51 -7.99
CA ARG A 105 1.46 8.92 -8.01
C ARG A 105 1.48 9.56 -6.63
N ILE A 106 0.54 9.18 -5.79
CA ILE A 106 0.27 9.86 -4.52
C ILE A 106 0.02 8.83 -3.43
N ILE A 107 0.64 9.04 -2.26
CA ILE A 107 0.31 8.39 -0.99
C ILE A 107 -0.09 9.50 -0.01
N GLY A 108 -1.33 9.44 0.47
CA GLY A 108 -1.96 10.46 1.29
C GLY A 108 -1.53 10.45 2.76
N ASP A 109 -2.14 11.34 3.52
CA ASP A 109 -1.89 11.53 4.93
C ASP A 109 -2.29 10.30 5.75
N ASN A 110 -1.43 9.87 6.66
CA ASN A 110 -1.66 8.71 7.52
C ASN A 110 -2.07 7.42 6.77
N ALA A 111 -1.80 7.31 5.46
CA ALA A 111 -2.27 6.20 4.65
C ALA A 111 -1.87 4.82 5.20
N PHE A 112 -0.69 4.69 5.78
CA PHE A 112 -0.16 3.46 6.39
C PHE A 112 0.26 3.67 7.85
N SER A 113 -0.24 4.69 8.50
CA SER A 113 0.06 4.96 9.90
C SER A 113 -0.52 3.85 10.79
N ARG A 114 0.19 3.53 11.88
CA ARG A 114 -0.16 2.47 12.84
C ARG A 114 -0.32 1.08 12.23
N THR A 115 0.49 0.76 11.21
CA THR A 115 0.55 -0.57 10.60
C THR A 115 1.73 -1.39 11.13
N ALA A 116 1.75 -2.70 10.81
CA ALA A 116 2.88 -3.58 11.09
C ALA A 116 3.94 -3.59 9.98
N LEU A 117 3.85 -2.69 8.99
CA LEU A 117 4.80 -2.59 7.89
C LEU A 117 6.21 -2.38 8.42
N LYS A 118 7.14 -3.29 8.03
CA LYS A 118 8.57 -3.18 8.35
C LYS A 118 9.38 -2.69 7.16
N ARG A 119 8.87 -2.89 5.96
CA ARG A 119 9.53 -2.55 4.70
C ARG A 119 8.49 -2.14 3.67
N ILE A 120 8.82 -1.12 2.87
CA ILE A 120 8.05 -0.74 1.69
C ILE A 120 8.99 -0.20 0.60
N GLU A 121 8.65 -0.47 -0.65
CA GLU A 121 9.32 0.07 -1.83
C GLU A 121 8.35 1.00 -2.56
N ILE A 122 8.71 2.26 -2.67
CA ILE A 122 7.90 3.27 -3.34
C ILE A 122 8.35 3.35 -4.81
N PRO A 123 7.45 3.13 -5.77
CA PRO A 123 7.80 3.17 -7.19
C PRO A 123 8.25 4.57 -7.63
N SER A 124 9.10 4.61 -8.66
CA SER A 124 9.66 5.87 -9.21
C SER A 124 8.60 6.84 -9.74
N THR A 125 7.42 6.34 -10.04
CA THR A 125 6.30 7.16 -10.51
C THR A 125 5.57 7.91 -9.40
N CYS A 126 5.82 7.55 -8.13
CA CYS A 126 5.17 8.19 -6.98
C CYS A 126 5.84 9.54 -6.68
N LEU A 127 5.18 10.62 -7.07
CA LEU A 127 5.70 11.98 -6.97
C LEU A 127 5.45 12.63 -5.61
N TYR A 128 4.46 12.14 -4.88
CA TYR A 128 4.09 12.69 -3.58
C TYR A 128 3.82 11.58 -2.57
N VAL A 129 4.48 11.66 -1.44
CA VAL A 129 4.20 10.84 -0.26
C VAL A 129 4.04 11.81 0.91
N ASN A 130 2.88 11.77 1.57
CA ASN A 130 2.67 12.64 2.72
C ASN A 130 3.65 12.29 3.84
N ARG A 131 4.13 13.31 4.54
CA ARG A 131 5.10 13.17 5.64
C ARG A 131 4.63 12.24 6.76
N HIS A 132 3.33 12.19 7.03
CA HIS A 132 2.72 11.35 8.06
C HIS A 132 2.24 9.99 7.54
N ALA A 133 2.51 9.66 6.26
CA ALA A 133 1.99 8.45 5.64
C ALA A 133 2.33 7.16 6.41
N PHE A 134 3.43 7.13 7.14
CA PHE A 134 3.92 5.95 7.87
C PHE A 134 4.10 6.18 9.37
N ASP A 135 3.49 7.19 9.94
CA ASP A 135 3.62 7.51 11.36
C ASP A 135 3.17 6.34 12.25
N GLU A 136 3.87 6.13 13.34
CA GLU A 136 3.61 5.02 14.28
C GLU A 136 3.58 3.62 13.62
N SER A 137 4.01 3.47 12.37
CA SER A 137 4.22 2.15 11.75
C SER A 137 5.49 1.50 12.30
N LYS A 138 5.63 0.17 12.08
CA LYS A 138 6.86 -0.56 12.41
C LYS A 138 7.95 -0.43 11.33
N LEU A 139 7.83 0.55 10.43
CA LEU A 139 8.69 0.71 9.26
C LEU A 139 10.14 0.93 9.68
N LYS A 140 11.02 0.05 9.20
CA LYS A 140 12.48 0.12 9.39
C LYS A 140 13.22 0.35 8.09
N TYR A 141 12.60 0.01 6.96
CA TYR A 141 13.19 0.09 5.64
C TYR A 141 12.24 0.75 4.65
N LEU A 142 12.64 1.86 4.09
CA LEU A 142 11.93 2.58 3.04
C LEU A 142 12.85 2.71 1.83
N LYS A 143 12.47 2.09 0.71
CA LYS A 143 13.17 2.26 -0.56
C LYS A 143 12.41 3.25 -1.43
N LEU A 144 13.10 4.34 -1.81
CA LEU A 144 12.63 5.33 -2.78
C LEU A 144 13.45 5.15 -4.06
N ILE A 145 12.81 4.93 -5.20
CA ILE A 145 13.51 4.68 -6.48
C ILE A 145 13.90 6.00 -7.17
N THR A 146 13.32 7.14 -6.78
CA THR A 146 13.71 8.47 -7.31
C THR A 146 13.56 9.55 -6.25
N PRO A 147 14.27 10.70 -6.39
CA PRO A 147 14.10 11.83 -5.51
C PRO A 147 12.71 12.44 -5.72
N THR A 148 11.77 12.06 -4.87
CA THR A 148 10.44 12.66 -4.77
C THR A 148 10.47 13.77 -3.72
N SER A 149 9.43 14.62 -3.68
CA SER A 149 9.25 15.59 -2.58
C SER A 149 9.27 14.93 -1.19
N ALA A 150 8.90 13.65 -1.12
CA ALA A 150 8.97 12.84 0.07
C ALA A 150 10.40 12.55 0.55
N TYR A 151 11.38 12.49 -0.36
CA TYR A 151 12.74 12.12 -0.01
C TYR A 151 13.34 13.06 1.05
N ARG A 152 13.26 14.38 0.80
CA ARG A 152 13.83 15.36 1.71
C ARG A 152 13.19 15.25 3.10
N TYR A 153 11.88 15.09 3.17
CA TYR A 153 11.19 14.99 4.45
C TYR A 153 11.59 13.73 5.24
N PHE A 154 11.63 12.58 4.58
CA PHE A 154 12.02 11.32 5.24
C PHE A 154 13.51 11.31 5.60
N ALA A 155 14.38 11.91 4.80
CA ALA A 155 15.79 12.07 5.15
C ALA A 155 16.00 12.96 6.38
N GLU A 156 15.23 14.04 6.49
CA GLU A 156 15.37 15.01 7.58
C GLU A 156 14.67 14.58 8.90
N ASN A 157 13.61 13.75 8.81
CA ASN A 157 12.73 13.45 9.95
C ASN A 157 12.67 11.98 10.37
N SER A 158 13.49 11.12 9.76
CA SER A 158 13.48 9.69 10.06
C SER A 158 14.40 9.31 11.21
N ILE A 159 14.06 9.74 12.42
CA ILE A 159 14.78 9.31 13.61
C ILE A 159 14.57 7.78 13.77
N GLY A 160 15.66 7.02 13.68
CA GLY A 160 15.67 5.56 13.89
C GLY A 160 15.13 4.71 12.73
N LYS A 161 14.92 5.27 11.53
CA LYS A 161 14.51 4.51 10.33
C LYS A 161 15.62 4.52 9.29
N GLN A 162 15.96 3.35 8.76
CA GLN A 162 16.90 3.24 7.66
C GLN A 162 16.18 3.56 6.35
N ILE A 163 16.51 4.72 5.74
CA ILE A 163 16.01 5.10 4.43
C ILE A 163 17.10 4.80 3.41
N ILE A 164 16.80 3.92 2.47
CA ILE A 164 17.68 3.63 1.35
C ILE A 164 17.06 4.24 0.10
N VAL A 165 17.82 5.10 -0.57
CA VAL A 165 17.48 5.65 -1.88
C VAL A 165 18.34 4.95 -2.91
N ASP A 166 17.72 4.12 -3.74
CA ASP A 166 18.40 3.52 -4.87
C ASP A 166 18.40 4.50 -6.07
N GLY A 167 19.57 4.67 -6.70
CA GLY A 167 19.67 5.32 -8.01
C GLY A 167 20.10 6.78 -8.01
N VAL A 168 20.60 7.33 -6.90
CA VAL A 168 21.16 8.69 -6.89
C VAL A 168 22.67 8.63 -7.02
N SER A 169 23.18 8.50 -8.26
CA SER A 169 24.60 8.70 -8.56
C SER A 169 24.95 10.15 -8.97
N GLN A 170 24.05 11.11 -8.85
CA GLN A 170 24.27 12.47 -9.35
C GLN A 170 24.08 13.62 -8.34
N TYR A 171 23.86 13.33 -7.06
CA TYR A 171 23.92 14.38 -6.02
C TYR A 171 24.82 13.89 -4.89
N ASP A 172 26.11 14.04 -5.07
CA ASP A 172 27.18 13.65 -4.13
C ASP A 172 27.22 14.47 -2.83
N ASP A 173 26.20 15.26 -2.51
CA ASP A 173 26.20 16.15 -1.35
C ASP A 173 25.26 15.72 -0.20
N PHE A 174 24.64 14.54 -0.25
CA PHE A 174 23.84 14.06 0.86
C PHE A 174 24.47 12.83 1.51
N ASN A 175 25.33 13.09 2.49
CA ASN A 175 25.78 12.09 3.44
C ASN A 175 24.59 11.33 4.02
N VAL A 176 24.59 10.01 3.81
CA VAL A 176 23.72 9.09 4.53
C VAL A 176 24.19 9.11 5.98
N HIS A 177 23.62 9.98 6.79
CA HIS A 177 23.86 9.92 8.23
C HIS A 177 23.06 8.76 8.80
N THR A 178 23.76 7.68 9.10
CA THR A 178 23.30 6.67 10.04
C THR A 178 23.24 7.35 11.40
N PHE A 179 22.03 7.69 11.84
CA PHE A 179 21.82 8.14 13.21
C PHE A 179 21.76 6.91 14.10
N GLY A 180 22.78 6.79 14.99
CA GLY A 180 22.85 5.78 16.04
C GLY A 180 21.81 5.98 17.13
#